data_ef9da3f3bb314c05aac4bad44b3430ed
#
_entry.id   ef9da3f3bb314c05aac4bad44b3430ed
#
_cell.length_a   1.000
_cell.length_b   1.000
_cell.length_c   1.000
_cell.angle_alpha   90.00
_cell.angle_beta   90.00
_cell.angle_gamma   90.00
#
_symmetry.space_group_name_H-M   'P 1'
#
loop_
_entity.id
_entity.type
_entity.pdbx_description
1 polymer ?
#
loop_
_entity_poly.entity_id
_entity_poly.type
_entity_poly.pdbx_seq_one_letter_code
_entity_poly.pdbx_strand_id
1 'polypeptide(L)'
;MKTNKTSKFKSLIGPLWIGLCAAFFLTNCRSDIVYSQFSPISYSDGAMSSSDKWHMDSVVRFDYTIEDAQPDYQLLMYVRHTERYPYQNMWLFVEDSLRSDTIEFYLADDRGQWLGNKHHGFIEMPVLLESNYHYPDTGHYSLSIRHGMRDSLLRGITDVGVEIIRNGKE
;
A
#
# COMPACT_ATOMS: atom_id res chain seq x y z
N MET A 1 37.79 75.99 21.32
CA MET A 1 37.54 74.80 22.18
C MET A 1 36.08 74.38 22.00
N LYS A 2 35.79 73.49 21.10
CA LYS A 2 34.43 72.97 20.79
C LYS A 2 34.40 71.47 20.99
N THR A 3 33.68 71.06 21.99
CA THR A 3 33.47 69.65 22.32
C THR A 3 32.34 69.11 21.47
N ASN A 4 32.60 68.06 20.67
CA ASN A 4 31.62 67.40 19.86
C ASN A 4 31.06 66.21 20.63
N LYS A 5 29.75 66.20 20.87
CA LYS A 5 29.00 65.20 21.61
C LYS A 5 28.37 64.25 20.59
N THR A 6 28.95 63.10 20.35
CA THR A 6 28.38 62.07 19.48
C THR A 6 27.30 61.24 20.21
N SER A 7 26.08 61.37 19.76
CA SER A 7 24.92 60.60 20.21
C SER A 7 25.01 59.17 19.64
N LYS A 8 25.08 58.16 20.51
CA LYS A 8 24.97 56.72 20.13
C LYS A 8 23.50 56.36 20.04
N PHE A 9 22.99 56.24 18.83
CA PHE A 9 21.69 55.66 18.56
C PHE A 9 21.81 54.12 18.62
N LYS A 10 21.31 53.52 19.69
CA LYS A 10 21.23 52.07 19.83
C LYS A 10 20.00 51.58 19.02
N SER A 11 20.25 50.90 17.91
CA SER A 11 19.25 50.19 17.14
C SER A 11 18.68 49.06 17.98
N LEU A 12 17.42 49.14 18.36
CA LEU A 12 16.62 48.15 19.06
C LEU A 12 15.72 47.38 18.07
N ILE A 13 16.33 46.79 17.02
CA ILE A 13 15.58 45.96 16.08
C ILE A 13 16.31 44.65 15.92
N GLY A 14 16.01 43.66 16.78
CA GLY A 14 16.70 42.41 16.64
C GLY A 14 16.22 41.13 17.32
N PRO A 15 15.04 41.01 17.97
CA PRO A 15 14.59 39.66 18.27
C PRO A 15 13.16 39.32 17.83
N LEU A 16 12.45 40.21 17.08
CA LEU A 16 11.05 39.92 16.73
C LEU A 16 10.84 39.08 15.47
N TRP A 17 11.89 38.82 14.70
CA TRP A 17 11.79 38.04 13.43
C TRP A 17 12.12 36.55 13.56
N ILE A 18 12.69 36.11 14.66
CA ILE A 18 13.04 34.69 14.88
C ILE A 18 11.83 33.87 15.37
N GLY A 19 10.83 34.52 15.95
CA GLY A 19 9.61 33.86 16.45
C GLY A 19 8.58 33.49 15.38
N LEU A 20 8.62 34.08 14.18
CA LEU A 20 7.59 33.87 13.15
C LEU A 20 7.91 32.70 12.19
N CYS A 21 9.14 32.26 12.13
CA CYS A 21 9.53 31.12 11.27
C CYS A 21 9.32 29.74 11.90
N ALA A 22 9.12 29.65 13.21
CA ALA A 22 8.94 28.35 13.90
C ALA A 22 7.51 27.79 13.85
N ALA A 23 6.52 28.59 13.42
CA ALA A 23 5.11 28.17 13.38
C ALA A 23 4.67 27.50 12.05
N PHE A 24 5.56 27.39 11.05
CA PHE A 24 5.18 26.91 9.69
C PHE A 24 5.56 25.45 9.41
N PHE A 25 6.10 24.70 10.38
CA PHE A 25 6.54 23.32 10.15
C PHE A 25 5.66 22.23 10.77
N LEU A 26 4.41 22.58 11.13
CA LEU A 26 3.43 21.55 11.52
C LEU A 26 2.39 21.32 10.41
N THR A 27 2.82 21.21 9.15
CA THR A 27 2.02 20.46 8.20
C THR A 27 2.19 18.99 8.56
N ASN A 28 1.29 18.49 9.40
CA ASN A 28 1.07 17.08 9.59
C ASN A 28 0.77 16.50 8.20
N CYS A 29 1.79 15.92 7.56
CA CYS A 29 1.59 15.06 6.40
C CYS A 29 0.89 13.80 6.95
N ARG A 30 -0.44 13.88 7.12
CA ARG A 30 -1.25 12.76 7.51
C ARG A 30 -1.23 11.83 6.31
N SER A 31 -0.50 10.75 6.41
CA SER A 31 -0.59 9.68 5.42
C SER A 31 -2.02 9.17 5.45
N ASP A 32 -2.70 9.20 4.30
CA ASP A 32 -4.05 8.65 4.17
C ASP A 32 -4.00 7.11 4.13
N ILE A 33 -2.82 6.52 4.02
CA ILE A 33 -2.57 5.08 4.12
C ILE A 33 -2.71 4.68 5.59
N VAL A 34 -3.71 3.85 5.89
CA VAL A 34 -3.96 3.33 7.24
C VAL A 34 -3.37 1.94 7.43
N TYR A 35 -3.15 1.21 6.35
CA TYR A 35 -2.52 -0.10 6.36
C TYR A 35 -1.78 -0.33 5.05
N SER A 36 -0.60 -0.91 5.11
CA SER A 36 0.16 -1.36 3.94
C SER A 36 1.08 -2.50 4.34
N GLN A 37 0.87 -3.67 3.76
CA GLN A 37 1.68 -4.85 4.03
C GLN A 37 1.81 -5.73 2.79
N PHE A 38 3.00 -6.30 2.61
CA PHE A 38 3.27 -7.37 1.64
C PHE A 38 3.56 -8.67 2.37
N SER A 39 3.02 -9.76 1.84
CA SER A 39 3.26 -11.12 2.32
C SER A 39 3.96 -11.92 1.22
N PRO A 40 5.16 -12.46 1.49
CA PRO A 40 5.86 -13.29 0.53
C PRO A 40 5.14 -14.62 0.32
N ILE A 41 5.11 -15.05 -0.94
CA ILE A 41 4.59 -16.37 -1.31
C ILE A 41 5.71 -17.37 -1.20
N SER A 42 5.46 -18.46 -0.45
CA SER A 42 6.39 -19.56 -0.34
C SER A 42 5.66 -20.88 -0.24
N TYR A 43 6.25 -21.90 -0.82
CA TYR A 43 5.79 -23.28 -0.73
C TYR A 43 6.92 -24.16 -0.22
N SER A 44 6.61 -25.06 0.71
CA SER A 44 7.52 -26.09 1.18
C SER A 44 6.77 -27.40 1.34
N ASP A 45 7.29 -28.48 0.76
CA ASP A 45 6.79 -29.84 0.91
C ASP A 45 7.67 -30.69 1.85
N GLY A 46 8.55 -30.04 2.59
CA GLY A 46 9.53 -30.65 3.50
C GLY A 46 10.82 -31.08 2.81
N ALA A 47 10.83 -31.32 1.51
CA ALA A 47 12.02 -31.67 0.74
C ALA A 47 12.52 -30.49 -0.10
N MET A 48 11.60 -29.63 -0.56
CA MET A 48 11.90 -28.46 -1.39
C MET A 48 11.16 -27.23 -0.86
N SER A 49 11.86 -26.11 -0.83
CA SER A 49 11.27 -24.79 -0.57
C SER A 49 11.43 -23.90 -1.80
N SER A 50 10.39 -23.16 -2.14
CA SER A 50 10.39 -22.21 -3.25
C SER A 50 9.69 -20.93 -2.85
N SER A 51 10.32 -19.79 -3.13
CA SER A 51 9.83 -18.46 -2.82
C SER A 51 8.96 -17.83 -3.92
N ASP A 52 8.59 -18.60 -4.95
CA ASP A 52 7.78 -18.11 -6.07
C ASP A 52 6.72 -19.13 -6.51
N LYS A 53 6.29 -19.98 -5.58
CA LYS A 53 5.24 -20.97 -5.83
C LYS A 53 4.12 -20.80 -4.81
N TRP A 54 2.93 -20.61 -5.32
CA TRP A 54 1.70 -20.46 -4.53
C TRP A 54 0.83 -21.70 -4.67
N HIS A 55 0.62 -22.42 -3.57
CA HIS A 55 -0.27 -23.57 -3.57
C HIS A 55 -1.72 -23.13 -3.48
N MET A 56 -2.63 -23.82 -4.18
CA MET A 56 -4.06 -23.47 -4.25
C MET A 56 -4.76 -23.44 -2.89
N ASP A 57 -4.29 -24.22 -1.93
CA ASP A 57 -4.84 -24.24 -0.57
C ASP A 57 -4.15 -23.24 0.37
N SER A 58 -3.10 -22.56 -0.10
CA SER A 58 -2.41 -21.55 0.70
C SER A 58 -3.16 -20.23 0.66
N VAL A 59 -3.65 -19.82 1.82
CA VAL A 59 -4.33 -18.55 2.02
C VAL A 59 -3.33 -17.51 2.54
N VAL A 60 -3.23 -16.39 1.85
CA VAL A 60 -2.52 -15.20 2.35
C VAL A 60 -3.52 -14.36 3.14
N ARG A 61 -3.18 -14.03 4.38
CA ARG A 61 -4.06 -13.29 5.28
C ARG A 61 -3.40 -12.00 5.74
N PHE A 62 -4.20 -10.94 5.75
CA PHE A 62 -3.85 -9.62 6.23
C PHE A 62 -4.80 -9.25 7.36
N ASP A 63 -4.26 -8.99 8.55
CA ASP A 63 -5.03 -8.55 9.71
C ASP A 63 -4.70 -7.08 9.98
N TYR A 64 -5.72 -6.24 10.13
CA TYR A 64 -5.57 -4.79 10.27
C TYR A 64 -6.65 -4.20 11.19
N THR A 65 -6.45 -2.94 11.57
CA THR A 65 -7.37 -2.23 12.46
C THR A 65 -7.88 -0.96 11.78
N ILE A 66 -9.18 -0.76 11.81
CA ILE A 66 -9.84 0.48 11.41
C ILE A 66 -10.18 1.27 12.68
N GLU A 67 -9.55 2.45 12.81
CA GLU A 67 -9.73 3.34 13.96
C GLU A 67 -10.85 4.36 13.78
N ASP A 68 -11.27 4.60 12.54
CA ASP A 68 -12.32 5.55 12.19
C ASP A 68 -13.21 4.93 11.10
N ALA A 69 -14.47 4.68 11.39
CA ALA A 69 -15.41 4.08 10.45
C ALA A 69 -16.28 5.11 9.68
N GLN A 70 -16.05 6.41 9.91
CA GLN A 70 -16.83 7.47 9.25
C GLN A 70 -16.46 7.69 7.78
N PRO A 71 -15.16 7.72 7.38
CA PRO A 71 -14.79 7.89 5.98
C PRO A 71 -14.92 6.56 5.21
N ASP A 72 -15.09 6.67 3.90
CA ASP A 72 -14.87 5.55 3.00
C ASP A 72 -13.38 5.30 2.80
N TYR A 73 -13.05 4.11 2.34
CA TYR A 73 -11.69 3.65 2.12
C TYR A 73 -11.53 3.11 0.70
N GLN A 74 -10.33 3.27 0.18
CA GLN A 74 -9.89 2.57 -1.02
C GLN A 74 -9.10 1.33 -0.60
N LEU A 75 -9.46 0.18 -1.17
CA LEU A 75 -8.75 -1.08 -0.98
C LEU A 75 -7.97 -1.40 -2.25
N LEU A 76 -6.67 -1.40 -2.15
CA LEU A 76 -5.75 -1.81 -3.19
C LEU A 76 -5.09 -3.13 -2.83
N MET A 77 -4.98 -3.99 -3.81
CA MET A 77 -4.17 -5.20 -3.74
C MET A 77 -3.02 -5.08 -4.74
N TYR A 78 -1.90 -5.70 -4.42
CA TYR A 78 -0.74 -5.78 -5.28
C TYR A 78 -0.35 -7.25 -5.49
N VAL A 79 -0.08 -7.61 -6.72
CA VAL A 79 0.52 -8.91 -7.04
C VAL A 79 1.90 -8.66 -7.62
N ARG A 80 2.93 -9.24 -6.99
CA ARG A 80 4.29 -9.25 -7.53
C ARG A 80 4.56 -10.60 -8.17
N HIS A 81 4.97 -10.55 -9.43
CA HIS A 81 5.28 -11.73 -10.20
C HIS A 81 6.59 -11.59 -10.98
N THR A 82 7.14 -12.71 -11.38
CA THR A 82 8.30 -12.78 -12.27
C THR A 82 7.85 -13.09 -13.70
N GLU A 83 8.75 -12.99 -14.66
CA GLU A 83 8.52 -13.43 -16.06
C GLU A 83 8.25 -14.95 -16.19
N ARG A 84 8.38 -15.72 -15.10
CA ARG A 84 8.06 -17.16 -15.06
C ARG A 84 6.58 -17.46 -14.84
N TYR A 85 5.76 -16.44 -14.56
CA TYR A 85 4.32 -16.61 -14.47
C TYR A 85 3.76 -17.04 -15.84
N PRO A 86 2.98 -18.15 -15.95
CA PRO A 86 2.70 -18.75 -17.23
C PRO A 86 1.44 -18.25 -17.94
N TYR A 87 0.68 -17.31 -17.32
CA TYR A 87 -0.61 -16.87 -17.84
C TYR A 87 -0.64 -15.36 -18.06
N GLN A 88 -1.59 -14.87 -18.87
CA GLN A 88 -1.84 -13.44 -19.08
C GLN A 88 -2.77 -12.86 -18.01
N ASN A 89 -3.66 -13.70 -17.45
CA ASN A 89 -4.65 -13.31 -16.44
C ASN A 89 -4.39 -14.02 -15.11
N MET A 90 -5.05 -13.54 -14.08
CA MET A 90 -5.09 -14.19 -12.77
C MET A 90 -6.50 -14.15 -12.20
N TRP A 91 -6.91 -15.28 -11.63
CA TRP A 91 -8.13 -15.40 -10.83
C TRP A 91 -7.75 -15.49 -9.36
N LEU A 92 -8.41 -14.67 -8.54
CA LEU A 92 -8.26 -14.70 -7.08
C LEU A 92 -9.62 -14.80 -6.41
N PHE A 93 -9.66 -15.53 -5.31
CA PHE A 93 -10.73 -15.46 -4.32
C PHE A 93 -10.26 -14.51 -3.22
N VAL A 94 -11.04 -13.46 -2.98
CA VAL A 94 -10.80 -12.43 -1.99
C VAL A 94 -11.94 -12.45 -1.01
N GLU A 95 -11.64 -12.64 0.25
CA GLU A 95 -12.62 -12.86 1.30
C GLU A 95 -12.28 -12.01 2.52
N ASP A 96 -13.21 -11.19 2.95
CA ASP A 96 -13.12 -10.44 4.19
C ASP A 96 -14.30 -10.77 5.14
N SER A 97 -14.40 -10.08 6.26
CA SER A 97 -15.44 -10.31 7.26
C SER A 97 -16.86 -9.96 6.78
N LEU A 98 -16.99 -9.21 5.66
CA LEU A 98 -18.25 -8.65 5.17
C LEU A 98 -18.66 -9.25 3.82
N ARG A 99 -17.70 -9.73 3.02
CA ARG A 99 -17.96 -10.21 1.66
C ARG A 99 -16.94 -11.26 1.20
N SER A 100 -17.33 -11.98 0.14
CA SER A 100 -16.47 -12.91 -0.58
C SER A 100 -16.62 -12.65 -2.07
N ASP A 101 -15.54 -12.36 -2.76
CA ASP A 101 -15.52 -12.02 -4.18
C ASP A 101 -14.56 -12.93 -4.95
N THR A 102 -14.88 -13.14 -6.22
CA THR A 102 -13.98 -13.76 -7.20
C THR A 102 -13.63 -12.71 -8.23
N ILE A 103 -12.36 -12.36 -8.32
CA ILE A 103 -11.86 -11.33 -9.23
C ILE A 103 -10.97 -11.92 -10.31
N GLU A 104 -11.08 -11.39 -11.52
CA GLU A 104 -10.16 -11.64 -12.62
C GLU A 104 -9.51 -10.33 -13.03
N PHE A 105 -8.22 -10.37 -13.30
CA PHE A 105 -7.48 -9.26 -13.86
C PHE A 105 -6.33 -9.76 -14.75
N TYR A 106 -5.83 -8.88 -15.62
CA TYR A 106 -4.78 -9.21 -16.56
C TYR A 106 -3.44 -8.72 -16.03
N LEU A 107 -2.42 -9.59 -16.16
CA LEU A 107 -1.02 -9.31 -15.86
C LEU A 107 -0.22 -9.01 -17.14
N ALA A 108 -0.74 -9.39 -18.31
CA ALA A 108 -0.15 -9.07 -19.59
C ALA A 108 -1.23 -8.62 -20.59
N ASP A 109 -0.82 -7.81 -21.58
CA ASP A 109 -1.65 -7.40 -22.69
C ASP A 109 -1.80 -8.51 -23.76
N ASP A 110 -2.59 -8.24 -24.82
CA ASP A 110 -2.84 -9.17 -25.94
C ASP A 110 -1.57 -9.58 -26.71
N ARG A 111 -0.48 -8.83 -26.55
CA ARG A 111 0.82 -9.09 -27.17
C ARG A 111 1.77 -9.85 -26.25
N GLY A 112 1.33 -10.20 -25.05
CA GLY A 112 2.13 -10.84 -24.01
C GLY A 112 3.12 -9.89 -23.32
N GLN A 113 2.91 -8.57 -23.41
CA GLN A 113 3.70 -7.60 -22.67
C GLN A 113 3.17 -7.48 -21.25
N TRP A 114 4.05 -7.66 -20.27
CA TRP A 114 3.68 -7.51 -18.87
C TRP A 114 3.19 -6.11 -18.55
N LEU A 115 2.03 -6.03 -17.92
CA LEU A 115 1.45 -4.82 -17.35
C LEU A 115 2.07 -4.52 -15.97
N GLY A 116 1.72 -3.34 -15.41
CA GLY A 116 2.21 -2.95 -14.09
C GLY A 116 3.61 -2.33 -14.09
N ASN A 117 4.15 -2.17 -12.90
CA ASN A 117 5.42 -1.49 -12.66
C ASN A 117 6.57 -2.50 -12.64
N LYS A 118 7.54 -2.33 -13.54
CA LYS A 118 8.72 -3.20 -13.60
C LYS A 118 9.77 -2.76 -12.58
N HIS A 119 10.19 -3.71 -11.77
CA HIS A 119 11.27 -3.58 -10.80
C HIS A 119 12.41 -4.57 -11.11
N HIS A 120 13.53 -4.42 -10.40
CA HIS A 120 14.61 -5.39 -10.56
C HIS A 120 14.20 -6.74 -9.96
N GLY A 121 13.88 -7.71 -10.84
CA GLY A 121 13.54 -9.08 -10.47
C GLY A 121 12.05 -9.41 -10.35
N PHE A 122 11.16 -8.44 -10.39
CA PHE A 122 9.71 -8.68 -10.37
C PHE A 122 8.93 -7.56 -11.09
N ILE A 123 7.69 -7.83 -11.40
CA ILE A 123 6.70 -6.88 -11.90
C ILE A 123 5.60 -6.77 -10.84
N GLU A 124 5.23 -5.53 -10.49
CA GLU A 124 4.19 -5.24 -9.51
C GLU A 124 2.94 -4.75 -10.20
N MET A 125 1.86 -5.49 -10.05
CA MET A 125 0.54 -5.15 -10.60
C MET A 125 -0.38 -4.65 -9.49
N PRO A 126 -0.75 -3.35 -9.48
CA PRO A 126 -1.78 -2.83 -8.60
C PRO A 126 -3.16 -3.23 -9.12
N VAL A 127 -4.03 -3.66 -8.22
CA VAL A 127 -5.42 -4.05 -8.50
C VAL A 127 -6.33 -3.33 -7.52
N LEU A 128 -7.22 -2.48 -8.03
CA LEU A 128 -8.22 -1.82 -7.21
C LEU A 128 -9.33 -2.84 -6.89
N LEU A 129 -9.46 -3.20 -5.62
CA LEU A 129 -10.53 -4.07 -5.14
C LEU A 129 -11.81 -3.28 -4.92
N GLU A 130 -11.69 -2.08 -4.31
CA GLU A 130 -12.83 -1.22 -4.02
C GLU A 130 -12.36 0.23 -3.89
N SER A 131 -13.13 1.17 -4.42
CA SER A 131 -12.82 2.61 -4.35
C SER A 131 -13.51 3.33 -3.18
N ASN A 132 -14.64 2.78 -2.71
CA ASN A 132 -15.44 3.39 -1.64
C ASN A 132 -15.93 2.29 -0.68
N TYR A 133 -14.99 1.63 -0.02
CA TYR A 133 -15.29 0.59 0.95
C TYR A 133 -15.68 1.22 2.29
N HIS A 134 -16.90 0.92 2.74
CA HIS A 134 -17.43 1.41 4.01
C HIS A 134 -17.31 0.33 5.09
N TYR A 135 -16.59 0.64 6.17
CA TYR A 135 -16.55 -0.22 7.35
C TYR A 135 -17.73 0.16 8.28
N PRO A 136 -18.53 -0.82 8.74
CA PRO A 136 -19.69 -0.54 9.60
C PRO A 136 -19.28 0.00 10.97
N ASP A 137 -18.14 -0.45 11.50
CA ASP A 137 -17.63 -0.11 12.82
C ASP A 137 -16.11 0.01 12.82
N THR A 138 -15.57 0.64 13.87
CA THR A 138 -14.14 0.56 14.19
C THR A 138 -13.82 -0.83 14.77
N GLY A 139 -12.63 -1.35 14.48
CA GLY A 139 -12.24 -2.66 15.02
C GLY A 139 -11.20 -3.38 14.21
N HIS A 140 -11.05 -4.66 14.50
CA HIS A 140 -10.12 -5.55 13.81
C HIS A 140 -10.82 -6.24 12.64
N TYR A 141 -10.18 -6.19 11.51
CA TYR A 141 -10.62 -6.80 10.26
C TYR A 141 -9.54 -7.69 9.68
N SER A 142 -9.96 -8.60 8.81
CA SER A 142 -9.03 -9.44 8.08
C SER A 142 -9.44 -9.58 6.63
N LEU A 143 -8.45 -9.65 5.74
CA LEU A 143 -8.60 -9.93 4.33
C LEU A 143 -7.80 -11.19 4.00
N SER A 144 -8.45 -12.17 3.40
CA SER A 144 -7.86 -13.44 2.99
C SER A 144 -7.86 -13.54 1.48
N ILE A 145 -6.73 -13.94 0.91
CA ILE A 145 -6.54 -14.03 -0.55
C ILE A 145 -5.95 -15.40 -0.89
N ARG A 146 -6.53 -16.07 -1.89
CA ARG A 146 -6.00 -17.29 -2.49
C ARG A 146 -6.18 -17.29 -3.99
N HIS A 147 -5.32 -17.96 -4.74
CA HIS A 147 -5.49 -18.01 -6.18
C HIS A 147 -6.60 -18.99 -6.60
N GLY A 148 -7.32 -18.63 -7.66
CA GLY A 148 -8.38 -19.42 -8.30
C GLY A 148 -7.94 -20.04 -9.64
N MET A 149 -6.62 -20.10 -9.89
CA MET A 149 -6.07 -20.71 -11.10
C MET A 149 -6.21 -22.24 -11.03
N ARG A 150 -6.23 -22.90 -12.20
CA ARG A 150 -6.38 -24.36 -12.31
C ARG A 150 -5.17 -25.14 -11.82
N ASP A 151 -3.98 -24.54 -11.84
CA ASP A 151 -2.76 -25.15 -11.33
C ASP A 151 -2.83 -25.25 -9.81
N SER A 152 -2.60 -26.45 -9.29
CA SER A 152 -2.50 -26.65 -7.83
C SER A 152 -1.29 -25.93 -7.23
N LEU A 153 -0.23 -25.73 -8.02
CA LEU A 153 1.00 -25.06 -7.62
C LEU A 153 1.37 -24.01 -8.68
N LEU A 154 0.88 -22.80 -8.48
CA LEU A 154 1.08 -21.66 -9.36
C LEU A 154 2.48 -21.10 -9.15
N ARG A 155 3.28 -20.99 -10.21
CA ARG A 155 4.65 -20.49 -10.13
C ARG A 155 4.75 -19.04 -10.64
N GLY A 156 5.81 -18.37 -10.24
CA GLY A 156 6.13 -17.03 -10.70
C GLY A 156 5.48 -15.92 -9.87
N ILE A 157 4.75 -16.23 -8.80
CA ILE A 157 4.21 -15.24 -7.86
C ILE A 157 5.14 -15.17 -6.66
N THR A 158 5.64 -13.97 -6.36
CA THR A 158 6.60 -13.74 -5.26
C THR A 158 5.95 -13.17 -4.01
N ASP A 159 5.01 -12.24 -4.19
CA ASP A 159 4.35 -11.55 -3.07
C ASP A 159 2.91 -11.20 -3.45
N VAL A 160 2.08 -11.09 -2.42
CA VAL A 160 0.80 -10.40 -2.46
C VAL A 160 0.84 -9.28 -1.44
N GLY A 161 0.36 -8.09 -1.80
CA GLY A 161 0.29 -6.93 -0.93
C GLY A 161 -1.13 -6.41 -0.80
N VAL A 162 -1.43 -5.74 0.31
CA VAL A 162 -2.69 -5.02 0.54
C VAL A 162 -2.38 -3.65 1.10
N GLU A 163 -3.08 -2.66 0.59
CA GLU A 163 -3.02 -1.28 1.06
C GLU A 163 -4.44 -0.75 1.25
N ILE A 164 -4.67 -0.13 2.40
CA ILE A 164 -5.94 0.49 2.75
C ILE A 164 -5.70 1.98 2.92
N ILE A 165 -6.38 2.77 2.11
CA ILE A 165 -6.21 4.20 2.03
C ILE A 165 -7.53 4.86 2.43
N ARG A 166 -7.47 5.82 3.33
CA ARG A 166 -8.62 6.63 3.69
C ARG A 166 -8.93 7.59 2.54
N ASN A 167 -10.19 7.63 2.08
CA ASN A 167 -10.60 8.63 1.12
C ASN A 167 -10.59 10.01 1.78
N GLY A 168 -9.91 10.99 1.15
CA GLY A 168 -9.89 12.37 1.62
C GLY A 168 -11.32 12.94 1.63
N LYS A 169 -11.64 13.79 2.59
CA LYS A 169 -12.86 14.61 2.51
C LYS A 169 -12.64 15.62 1.38
N GLU A 170 -13.47 15.53 0.33
CA GLU A 170 -13.62 16.63 -0.63
C GLU A 170 -14.12 17.91 0.07
#